data_9e1faf39f5dbc4d4ed91383b1ee2aec1
#
_entry.id   9e1faf39f5dbc4d4ed91383b1ee2aec1
#
_cell.length_a   1.000
_cell.length_b   1.000
_cell.length_c   1.000
_cell.angle_alpha   90.00
_cell.angle_beta   90.00
_cell.angle_gamma   90.00
#
_symmetry.space_group_name_H-M   'P 1'
#
loop_
_entity.id
_entity.type
_entity.pdbx_description
1 polymer ?
#
loop_
_entity_poly.entity_id
_entity_poly.type
_entity_poly.pdbx_seq_one_letter_code
_entity_poly.pdbx_strand_id
1 'polypeptide(L)'
;MPRLVLAATNDGLLTLSPDGEIVSKEFAGKYVVSAAADSGWWFAAVEGGGVWRCKAVGTGTWEYLGLGDDQVWVVAPGRNGSVFAGVEPAALWEVDPEGPVELVGLQSVEGYEDWYSPWGPADLSTIAVDGGRVVVGVEQGGVAVSTDHGLSWEARNEGLCDDVHAVAVEGACLYVTTGMGFYRSSDEGRKWEWECDGLDRGYTQGVAVSGSTLLVSCASGPPPMWEKGGPEAAIFRASIDEHPLKWVVASDEFAGNVERQALAAGDGIAVAGTTEGEFIVGNGDGTGFRVVREDLPPIVAVTLTVE
;
A
#
# COMPACT_ATOMS: atom_id res chain seq x y z
N MET A 1 -21.36 -5.03 -10.81
CA MET A 1 -21.25 -6.21 -9.91
C MET A 1 -21.00 -5.71 -8.52
N PRO A 2 -21.26 -6.47 -7.44
CA PRO A 2 -20.86 -6.00 -6.12
C PRO A 2 -19.35 -5.84 -6.10
N ARG A 3 -18.85 -4.73 -5.52
CA ARG A 3 -17.43 -4.50 -5.32
C ARG A 3 -16.84 -5.63 -4.46
N LEU A 4 -15.70 -6.15 -4.86
CA LEU A 4 -14.97 -7.18 -4.14
C LEU A 4 -13.69 -6.58 -3.56
N VAL A 5 -13.10 -7.28 -2.61
CA VAL A 5 -11.82 -6.92 -1.99
C VAL A 5 -10.85 -8.08 -2.23
N LEU A 6 -9.70 -7.79 -2.77
CA LEU A 6 -8.57 -8.72 -2.76
C LEU A 6 -7.81 -8.52 -1.45
N ALA A 7 -7.66 -9.58 -0.68
CA ALA A 7 -6.89 -9.60 0.56
C ALA A 7 -5.71 -10.57 0.39
N ALA A 8 -4.51 -10.00 0.35
CA ALA A 8 -3.26 -10.77 0.32
C ALA A 8 -2.93 -11.24 1.74
N THR A 9 -2.65 -12.53 1.88
CA THR A 9 -2.43 -13.16 3.19
C THR A 9 -1.22 -14.08 3.17
N ASN A 10 -0.77 -14.51 4.34
CA ASN A 10 0.30 -15.51 4.45
C ASN A 10 -0.14 -16.94 4.04
N ASP A 11 -1.42 -17.13 3.65
CA ASP A 11 -1.98 -18.42 3.19
C ASP A 11 -2.82 -18.27 1.91
N GLY A 12 -2.42 -17.38 1.02
CA GLY A 12 -3.04 -17.17 -0.28
C GLY A 12 -3.65 -15.80 -0.49
N LEU A 13 -4.27 -15.62 -1.64
CA LEU A 13 -5.07 -14.45 -2.00
C LEU A 13 -6.54 -14.78 -1.80
N LEU A 14 -7.21 -14.02 -0.95
CA LEU A 14 -8.65 -14.14 -0.75
C LEU A 14 -9.37 -13.07 -1.56
N THR A 15 -10.46 -13.46 -2.21
CA THR A 15 -11.45 -12.51 -2.71
C THR A 15 -12.61 -12.48 -1.72
N LEU A 16 -12.88 -11.31 -1.16
CA LEU A 16 -13.91 -11.11 -0.13
C LEU A 16 -15.03 -10.22 -0.64
N SER A 17 -16.26 -10.49 -0.21
CA SER A 17 -17.33 -9.50 -0.26
C SER A 17 -17.15 -8.45 0.84
N PRO A 18 -17.78 -7.26 0.75
CA PRO A 18 -17.77 -6.29 1.85
C PRO A 18 -18.39 -6.80 3.15
N ASP A 19 -19.19 -7.85 3.08
CA ASP A 19 -19.80 -8.51 4.26
C ASP A 19 -18.87 -9.59 4.86
N GLY A 20 -17.65 -9.76 4.32
CA GLY A 20 -16.64 -10.70 4.82
C GLY A 20 -16.82 -12.15 4.31
N GLU A 21 -17.67 -12.38 3.32
CA GLU A 21 -17.79 -13.71 2.70
C GLU A 21 -16.57 -13.98 1.78
N ILE A 22 -15.97 -15.16 1.91
CA ILE A 22 -14.91 -15.61 1.00
C ILE A 22 -15.57 -16.07 -0.31
N VAL A 23 -15.34 -15.30 -1.38
CA VAL A 23 -15.83 -15.62 -2.73
C VAL A 23 -14.90 -16.61 -3.42
N SER A 24 -13.58 -16.43 -3.29
CA SER A 24 -12.57 -17.36 -3.79
C SER A 24 -11.29 -17.31 -2.96
N LYS A 25 -10.46 -18.34 -3.10
CA LYS A 25 -9.10 -18.42 -2.55
C LYS A 25 -8.16 -18.95 -3.62
N GLU A 26 -7.17 -18.15 -3.94
CA GLU A 26 -6.11 -18.46 -4.90
C GLU A 26 -4.76 -18.60 -4.19
N PHE A 27 -3.79 -19.24 -4.81
CA PHE A 27 -2.44 -19.44 -4.25
C PHE A 27 -2.42 -20.04 -2.84
N ALA A 28 -3.35 -20.98 -2.53
CA ALA A 28 -3.47 -21.60 -1.22
C ALA A 28 -2.13 -22.19 -0.73
N GLY A 29 -1.77 -21.91 0.53
CA GLY A 29 -0.51 -22.33 1.13
C GLY A 29 0.71 -21.51 0.68
N LYS A 30 0.51 -20.39 -0.02
CA LYS A 30 1.56 -19.46 -0.42
C LYS A 30 1.39 -18.12 0.30
N TYR A 31 2.49 -17.47 0.62
CA TYR A 31 2.45 -16.11 1.08
C TYR A 31 2.25 -15.17 -0.13
N VAL A 32 1.13 -14.47 -0.17
CA VAL A 32 0.88 -13.39 -1.12
C VAL A 32 1.20 -12.09 -0.41
N VAL A 33 2.21 -11.37 -0.88
CA VAL A 33 2.76 -10.20 -0.19
C VAL A 33 2.09 -8.89 -0.60
N SER A 34 1.52 -8.86 -1.81
CA SER A 34 0.86 -7.67 -2.35
C SER A 34 -0.22 -8.07 -3.35
N ALA A 35 -1.26 -7.26 -3.45
CA ALA A 35 -2.29 -7.41 -4.46
C ALA A 35 -2.75 -6.03 -4.97
N ALA A 36 -3.04 -5.94 -6.26
CA ALA A 36 -3.53 -4.74 -6.90
C ALA A 36 -4.64 -5.05 -7.90
N ALA A 37 -5.46 -4.07 -8.21
CA ALA A 37 -6.54 -4.20 -9.19
C ALA A 37 -6.73 -2.91 -9.99
N ASP A 38 -7.03 -3.06 -11.27
CA ASP A 38 -7.55 -2.00 -12.13
C ASP A 38 -8.86 -2.44 -12.80
N SER A 39 -9.37 -1.63 -13.72
CA SER A 39 -10.65 -1.87 -14.42
C SER A 39 -10.69 -3.15 -15.28
N GLY A 40 -9.63 -3.88 -15.41
CA GLY A 40 -9.57 -5.05 -16.28
C GLY A 40 -8.77 -6.20 -15.74
N TRP A 41 -7.93 -5.94 -14.75
CA TRP A 41 -6.95 -6.91 -14.28
C TRP A 41 -6.78 -6.88 -12.76
N TRP A 42 -6.56 -8.06 -12.20
CA TRP A 42 -6.09 -8.27 -10.85
C TRP A 42 -4.66 -8.77 -10.89
N PHE A 43 -3.85 -8.31 -9.96
CA PHE A 43 -2.44 -8.64 -9.85
C PHE A 43 -2.14 -9.17 -8.45
N ALA A 44 -1.18 -10.09 -8.37
CA ALA A 44 -0.68 -10.63 -7.10
C ALA A 44 0.83 -10.82 -7.18
N ALA A 45 1.52 -10.46 -6.10
CA ALA A 45 2.91 -10.82 -5.86
C ALA A 45 2.95 -11.98 -4.84
N VAL A 46 3.58 -13.08 -5.23
CA VAL A 46 3.68 -14.31 -4.42
C VAL A 46 5.13 -14.50 -4.02
N GLU A 47 5.41 -14.63 -2.72
CA GLU A 47 6.77 -14.87 -2.22
C GLU A 47 7.41 -16.11 -2.86
N GLY A 48 8.61 -15.96 -3.44
CA GLY A 48 9.28 -17.01 -4.20
C GLY A 48 8.48 -17.57 -5.38
N GLY A 49 7.46 -16.84 -5.84
CA GLY A 49 6.58 -17.23 -6.93
C GLY A 49 6.33 -16.12 -7.95
N GLY A 50 6.90 -14.93 -7.73
CA GLY A 50 6.86 -13.79 -8.64
C GLY A 50 5.50 -13.12 -8.79
N VAL A 51 5.31 -12.46 -9.92
CA VAL A 51 4.13 -11.62 -10.23
C VAL A 51 3.18 -12.36 -11.16
N TRP A 52 1.91 -12.28 -10.81
CA TRP A 52 0.80 -12.93 -11.51
C TRP A 52 -0.30 -11.94 -11.82
N ARG A 53 -1.06 -12.19 -12.90
CA ARG A 53 -2.29 -11.44 -13.19
C ARG A 53 -3.43 -12.37 -13.58
N CYS A 54 -4.66 -11.93 -13.40
CA CYS A 54 -5.84 -12.52 -14.03
C CYS A 54 -6.80 -11.43 -14.49
N LYS A 55 -7.68 -11.76 -15.44
CA LYS A 55 -8.77 -10.84 -15.80
C LYS A 55 -9.72 -10.67 -14.63
N ALA A 56 -10.05 -9.42 -14.34
CA ALA A 56 -11.08 -9.09 -13.37
C ALA A 56 -12.40 -9.78 -13.77
N VAL A 57 -13.03 -10.41 -12.78
CA VAL A 57 -14.33 -11.08 -12.87
C VAL A 57 -14.37 -12.49 -13.46
N GLY A 58 -14.78 -13.41 -12.60
CA GLY A 58 -15.15 -14.81 -12.91
C GLY A 58 -13.91 -15.68 -13.02
N THR A 59 -13.98 -16.91 -12.98
CA THR A 59 -13.05 -18.01 -13.15
C THR A 59 -11.78 -17.75 -14.00
N GLY A 60 -11.14 -16.60 -13.85
CA GLY A 60 -9.92 -16.24 -14.57
C GLY A 60 -8.76 -17.14 -14.17
N THR A 61 -8.06 -17.68 -15.14
CA THR A 61 -6.78 -18.36 -14.90
C THR A 61 -5.74 -17.29 -14.60
N TRP A 62 -4.98 -17.46 -13.53
CA TRP A 62 -3.83 -16.62 -13.23
C TRP A 62 -2.71 -16.90 -14.20
N GLU A 63 -2.20 -15.87 -14.84
CA GLU A 63 -1.07 -15.87 -15.77
C GLU A 63 0.17 -15.41 -15.03
N TYR A 64 1.23 -16.21 -15.08
CA TYR A 64 2.54 -15.84 -14.56
C TYR A 64 3.22 -14.83 -15.48
N LEU A 65 3.74 -13.72 -14.91
CA LEU A 65 4.37 -12.64 -15.66
C LEU A 65 5.89 -12.58 -15.48
N GLY A 66 6.44 -13.10 -14.39
CA GLY A 66 7.89 -13.07 -14.15
C GLY A 66 8.27 -12.78 -12.69
N LEU A 67 9.56 -12.47 -12.47
CA LEU A 67 10.14 -12.12 -11.17
C LEU A 67 10.05 -13.24 -10.12
N GLY A 68 10.13 -14.52 -10.54
CA GLY A 68 10.01 -15.66 -9.62
C GLY A 68 11.20 -15.85 -8.69
N ASP A 69 12.36 -15.32 -9.06
CA ASP A 69 13.59 -15.38 -8.26
C ASP A 69 13.84 -14.09 -7.46
N ASP A 70 13.00 -13.06 -7.65
CA ASP A 70 13.13 -11.76 -6.99
C ASP A 70 12.22 -11.69 -5.76
N GLN A 71 12.63 -10.94 -4.76
CA GLN A 71 11.80 -10.63 -3.61
C GLN A 71 10.93 -9.43 -3.92
N VAL A 72 9.72 -9.68 -4.42
CA VAL A 72 8.73 -8.63 -4.71
C VAL A 72 8.01 -8.23 -3.43
N TRP A 73 7.97 -6.93 -3.12
CA TRP A 73 7.31 -6.38 -1.94
C TRP A 73 5.96 -5.70 -2.24
N VAL A 74 5.85 -5.07 -3.40
CA VAL A 74 4.68 -4.27 -3.77
C VAL A 74 4.40 -4.36 -5.25
N VAL A 75 3.11 -4.38 -5.60
CA VAL A 75 2.65 -4.25 -6.98
C VAL A 75 1.65 -3.12 -7.12
N ALA A 76 1.68 -2.41 -8.25
CA ALA A 76 0.71 -1.38 -8.59
C ALA A 76 0.36 -1.46 -10.08
N PRO A 77 -0.92 -1.23 -10.48
CA PRO A 77 -1.31 -1.31 -11.88
C PRO A 77 -0.51 -0.35 -12.76
N GLY A 78 0.00 -0.87 -13.86
CA GLY A 78 0.62 -0.13 -14.94
C GLY A 78 -0.36 0.20 -16.05
N ARG A 79 0.13 0.37 -17.28
CA ARG A 79 -0.70 0.64 -18.45
C ARG A 79 -1.06 -0.65 -19.18
N ASN A 80 -2.24 -0.66 -19.83
CA ASN A 80 -2.63 -1.74 -20.77
C ASN A 80 -2.53 -3.16 -20.17
N GLY A 81 -2.73 -3.29 -18.84
CA GLY A 81 -2.63 -4.56 -18.14
C GLY A 81 -1.20 -4.99 -17.81
N SER A 82 -0.21 -4.06 -17.88
CA SER A 82 1.07 -4.22 -17.20
C SER A 82 0.93 -3.94 -15.71
N VAL A 83 1.95 -4.23 -14.94
CA VAL A 83 2.02 -3.97 -13.50
C VAL A 83 3.44 -3.50 -13.15
N PHE A 84 3.52 -2.47 -12.31
CA PHE A 84 4.77 -2.11 -11.65
C PHE A 84 5.01 -3.05 -10.47
N ALA A 85 6.23 -3.50 -10.30
CA ALA A 85 6.67 -4.34 -9.19
C ALA A 85 7.92 -3.74 -8.53
N GLY A 86 7.80 -3.48 -7.23
CA GLY A 86 8.91 -3.07 -6.37
C GLY A 86 9.53 -4.26 -5.68
N VAL A 87 10.85 -4.33 -5.70
CA VAL A 87 11.62 -5.49 -5.19
C VAL A 87 12.66 -5.09 -4.15
N GLU A 88 13.29 -6.09 -3.56
CA GLU A 88 14.50 -6.00 -2.72
C GLU A 88 15.65 -6.79 -3.41
N PRO A 89 16.86 -6.21 -3.56
CA PRO A 89 17.20 -4.80 -3.32
C PRO A 89 16.33 -3.82 -4.11
N ALA A 90 16.15 -2.59 -3.60
CA ALA A 90 15.22 -1.61 -4.14
C ALA A 90 15.42 -1.36 -5.63
N ALA A 91 14.54 -1.92 -6.44
CA ALA A 91 14.44 -1.69 -7.87
C ALA A 91 12.98 -1.70 -8.30
N LEU A 92 12.68 -1.05 -9.42
CA LEU A 92 11.35 -1.02 -10.00
C LEU A 92 11.34 -1.73 -11.34
N TRP A 93 10.36 -2.61 -11.51
CA TRP A 93 10.12 -3.33 -12.76
C TRP A 93 8.75 -2.98 -13.32
N GLU A 94 8.65 -2.86 -14.63
CA GLU A 94 7.37 -2.98 -15.34
C GLU A 94 7.26 -4.41 -15.90
N VAL A 95 6.16 -5.07 -15.57
CA VAL A 95 5.96 -6.50 -15.88
C VAL A 95 4.69 -6.68 -16.67
N ASP A 96 4.79 -7.33 -17.82
CA ASP A 96 3.69 -7.65 -18.70
C ASP A 96 3.86 -9.06 -19.32
N PRO A 97 2.98 -9.53 -20.23
CA PRO A 97 3.14 -10.85 -20.87
C PRO A 97 4.40 -11.05 -21.74
N GLU A 98 5.05 -9.96 -22.14
CA GLU A 98 6.32 -10.04 -22.89
C GLU A 98 7.50 -10.28 -21.94
N GLY A 99 7.29 -10.07 -20.64
CA GLY A 99 8.25 -10.31 -19.55
C GLY A 99 8.57 -9.05 -18.75
N PRO A 100 9.35 -9.20 -17.67
CA PRO A 100 9.76 -8.08 -16.82
C PRO A 100 10.83 -7.21 -17.49
N VAL A 101 10.67 -5.89 -17.34
CA VAL A 101 11.62 -4.87 -17.79
C VAL A 101 12.00 -4.00 -16.60
N GLU A 102 13.27 -3.98 -16.24
CA GLU A 102 13.75 -3.12 -15.16
C GLU A 102 13.78 -1.64 -15.58
N LEU A 103 13.22 -0.78 -14.75
CA LEU A 103 13.21 0.66 -14.95
C LEU A 103 14.46 1.29 -14.29
N VAL A 104 15.60 1.03 -14.91
CA VAL A 104 16.95 1.40 -14.38
C VAL A 104 17.15 2.90 -14.14
N GLY A 105 16.26 3.76 -14.63
CA GLY A 105 16.28 5.18 -14.33
C GLY A 105 16.20 5.49 -12.84
N LEU A 106 15.58 4.63 -12.04
CA LEU A 106 15.50 4.76 -10.58
C LEU A 106 16.89 4.74 -9.93
N GLN A 107 17.83 3.97 -10.47
CA GLN A 107 19.20 3.88 -9.95
C GLN A 107 20.01 5.18 -10.14
N SER A 108 19.50 6.13 -10.94
CA SER A 108 20.12 7.44 -11.15
C SER A 108 19.65 8.51 -10.16
N VAL A 109 18.78 8.14 -9.23
CA VAL A 109 18.25 9.05 -8.19
C VAL A 109 19.40 9.45 -7.25
N GLU A 110 19.48 10.72 -6.90
CA GLU A 110 20.45 11.21 -5.92
C GLU A 110 20.24 10.51 -4.57
N GLY A 111 21.29 9.92 -4.02
CA GLY A 111 21.26 9.16 -2.78
C GLY A 111 20.83 7.69 -2.92
N TYR A 112 20.60 7.18 -4.13
CA TYR A 112 20.22 5.76 -4.34
C TYR A 112 21.21 4.78 -3.69
N GLU A 113 22.51 5.02 -3.80
CA GLU A 113 23.57 4.18 -3.22
C GLU A 113 23.60 4.21 -1.69
N ASP A 114 22.95 5.19 -1.06
CA ASP A 114 22.88 5.36 0.39
C ASP A 114 21.62 4.71 0.99
N TRP A 115 20.72 4.20 0.16
CA TRP A 115 19.50 3.53 0.61
C TRP A 115 19.83 2.24 1.36
N TYR A 116 19.17 2.03 2.49
CA TYR A 116 19.39 0.85 3.30
C TYR A 116 18.10 0.42 4.02
N SER A 117 18.11 -0.75 4.64
CA SER A 117 17.12 -1.17 5.62
C SER A 117 17.83 -1.70 6.86
N PRO A 118 17.29 -1.48 8.07
CA PRO A 118 17.84 -2.12 9.30
C PRO A 118 17.82 -3.64 9.25
N TRP A 119 17.06 -4.22 8.32
CA TRP A 119 16.81 -5.65 8.22
C TRP A 119 17.52 -6.32 7.04
N GLY A 120 18.07 -5.55 6.10
CA GLY A 120 18.69 -6.07 4.88
C GLY A 120 19.01 -4.95 3.88
N PRO A 121 19.08 -5.27 2.60
CA PRO A 121 19.07 -4.25 1.55
C PRO A 121 17.80 -3.38 1.64
N ALA A 122 17.86 -2.15 1.13
CA ALA A 122 16.66 -1.34 1.01
C ALA A 122 15.60 -2.05 0.16
N ASP A 123 14.34 -1.95 0.55
CA ASP A 123 13.21 -2.44 -0.22
C ASP A 123 12.39 -1.27 -0.81
N LEU A 124 11.79 -1.50 -1.95
CA LEU A 124 10.81 -0.58 -2.49
C LEU A 124 9.45 -0.92 -1.87
N SER A 125 9.07 -0.14 -0.84
CA SER A 125 7.98 -0.46 0.07
C SER A 125 6.59 -0.08 -0.45
N THR A 126 6.52 0.91 -1.35
CA THR A 126 5.24 1.44 -1.84
C THR A 126 5.37 2.04 -3.23
N ILE A 127 4.30 1.92 -4.03
CA ILE A 127 4.16 2.50 -5.36
C ILE A 127 2.79 3.14 -5.48
N ALA A 128 2.74 4.42 -5.86
CA ALA A 128 1.49 5.08 -6.26
C ALA A 128 1.60 5.56 -7.71
N VAL A 129 0.52 5.35 -8.47
CA VAL A 129 0.47 5.67 -9.90
C VAL A 129 -0.70 6.61 -10.16
N ASP A 130 -0.44 7.75 -10.84
CA ASP A 130 -1.45 8.70 -11.29
C ASP A 130 -1.11 9.16 -12.72
N GLY A 131 -1.78 8.57 -13.69
CA GLY A 131 -1.50 8.81 -15.11
C GLY A 131 -0.07 8.45 -15.50
N GLY A 132 0.72 9.45 -15.88
CA GLY A 132 2.15 9.28 -16.21
C GLY A 132 3.09 9.40 -15.04
N ARG A 133 2.57 9.83 -13.89
CA ARG A 133 3.36 9.99 -12.68
C ARG A 133 3.42 8.67 -11.90
N VAL A 134 4.61 8.29 -11.50
CA VAL A 134 4.87 7.16 -10.62
C VAL A 134 5.64 7.71 -9.42
N VAL A 135 5.15 7.41 -8.22
CA VAL A 135 5.80 7.79 -6.96
C VAL A 135 6.17 6.50 -6.24
N VAL A 136 7.41 6.38 -5.84
CA VAL A 136 7.88 5.24 -5.06
C VAL A 136 8.38 5.71 -3.70
N GLY A 137 8.13 4.90 -2.68
CA GLY A 137 8.72 5.05 -1.36
C GLY A 137 9.67 3.89 -1.08
N VAL A 138 10.76 4.22 -0.41
CA VAL A 138 11.80 3.28 -0.02
C VAL A 138 11.97 3.35 1.49
N GLU A 139 11.93 2.21 2.15
CA GLU A 139 12.23 2.16 3.58
C GLU A 139 13.69 2.60 3.78
N GLN A 140 13.91 3.66 4.58
CA GLN A 140 15.19 4.34 4.76
C GLN A 140 15.82 4.87 3.44
N GLY A 141 14.98 5.43 2.56
CA GLY A 141 15.41 6.01 1.28
C GLY A 141 14.56 7.20 0.85
N GLY A 142 13.41 7.38 1.51
CA GLY A 142 12.50 8.49 1.22
C GLY A 142 11.64 8.23 -0.03
N VAL A 143 11.35 9.29 -0.79
CA VAL A 143 10.45 9.30 -1.94
C VAL A 143 11.21 9.69 -3.21
N ALA A 144 10.96 8.95 -4.29
CA ALA A 144 11.34 9.33 -5.65
C ALA A 144 10.11 9.46 -6.55
N VAL A 145 10.12 10.44 -7.44
CA VAL A 145 9.01 10.76 -8.34
C VAL A 145 9.48 10.72 -9.79
N SER A 146 8.73 10.00 -10.61
CA SER A 146 8.81 10.03 -12.07
C SER A 146 7.56 10.70 -12.64
N THR A 147 7.72 11.47 -13.71
CA THR A 147 6.60 12.07 -14.47
C THR A 147 6.49 11.52 -15.89
N ASP A 148 7.31 10.54 -16.23
CA ASP A 148 7.44 9.92 -17.55
C ASP A 148 7.35 8.38 -17.51
N HIS A 149 6.49 7.87 -16.60
CA HIS A 149 6.21 6.44 -16.42
C HIS A 149 7.41 5.60 -15.96
N GLY A 150 8.28 6.17 -15.12
CA GLY A 150 9.42 5.45 -14.56
C GLY A 150 10.69 5.50 -15.40
N LEU A 151 10.71 6.29 -16.49
CA LEU A 151 11.91 6.39 -17.34
C LEU A 151 12.98 7.27 -16.69
N SER A 152 12.58 8.37 -16.06
CA SER A 152 13.47 9.23 -15.29
C SER A 152 12.90 9.57 -13.92
N TRP A 153 13.76 9.87 -12.95
CA TRP A 153 13.39 10.00 -11.55
C TRP A 153 14.08 11.17 -10.87
N GLU A 154 13.41 11.72 -9.89
CA GLU A 154 13.91 12.79 -9.03
C GLU A 154 13.64 12.45 -7.56
N ALA A 155 14.68 12.51 -6.70
CA ALA A 155 14.49 12.42 -5.26
C ALA A 155 13.75 13.66 -4.75
N ARG A 156 12.77 13.46 -3.87
CA ARG A 156 11.93 14.53 -3.33
C ARG A 156 11.74 14.37 -1.84
N ASN A 157 12.79 14.71 -1.08
CA ASN A 157 12.88 14.42 0.35
C ASN A 157 13.04 15.67 1.25
N GLU A 158 12.88 16.91 0.70
CA GLU A 158 13.05 18.11 1.50
C GLU A 158 12.00 18.21 2.63
N GLY A 159 12.41 17.96 3.87
CA GLY A 159 11.57 17.97 5.06
C GLY A 159 10.87 16.64 5.38
N LEU A 160 11.09 15.59 4.60
CA LEU A 160 10.53 14.25 4.81
C LEU A 160 11.42 13.41 5.74
N CYS A 161 10.82 12.57 6.57
CA CYS A 161 11.49 11.43 7.18
C CYS A 161 11.71 10.35 6.12
N ASP A 162 12.88 9.77 6.07
CA ASP A 162 13.32 8.79 5.08
C ASP A 162 12.74 7.37 5.29
N ASP A 163 12.19 7.08 6.47
CA ASP A 163 11.54 5.80 6.82
C ASP A 163 10.10 5.74 6.27
N VAL A 164 9.97 5.61 4.94
CA VAL A 164 8.70 5.69 4.23
C VAL A 164 7.98 4.33 4.22
N HIS A 165 6.73 4.31 4.69
CA HIS A 165 5.90 3.12 4.73
C HIS A 165 4.90 3.05 3.58
N ALA A 166 4.12 4.10 3.35
CA ALA A 166 3.16 4.14 2.26
C ALA A 166 3.01 5.55 1.67
N VAL A 167 2.61 5.59 0.41
CA VAL A 167 2.39 6.82 -0.35
C VAL A 167 1.00 6.79 -0.99
N ALA A 168 0.30 7.92 -0.94
CA ALA A 168 -0.92 8.16 -1.71
C ALA A 168 -0.80 9.46 -2.50
N VAL A 169 -1.46 9.51 -3.65
CA VAL A 169 -1.44 10.64 -4.59
C VAL A 169 -2.86 11.11 -4.87
N GLU A 170 -3.08 12.42 -4.76
CA GLU A 170 -4.34 13.05 -5.17
C GLU A 170 -4.04 14.39 -5.85
N GLY A 171 -4.08 14.43 -7.17
CA GLY A 171 -3.68 15.61 -7.94
C GLY A 171 -2.21 16.00 -7.69
N ALA A 172 -1.94 17.24 -7.30
CA ALA A 172 -0.60 17.69 -6.94
C ALA A 172 -0.18 17.32 -5.51
N CYS A 173 -1.12 16.87 -4.69
CA CYS A 173 -0.83 16.48 -3.31
C CYS A 173 -0.28 15.06 -3.22
N LEU A 174 0.76 14.91 -2.43
CA LEU A 174 1.28 13.62 -2.00
C LEU A 174 1.12 13.49 -0.49
N TYR A 175 0.80 12.28 -0.04
CA TYR A 175 0.59 11.94 1.37
C TYR A 175 1.47 10.75 1.70
N VAL A 176 2.27 10.86 2.74
CA VAL A 176 3.25 9.84 3.12
C VAL A 176 3.13 9.49 4.59
N THR A 177 3.06 8.20 4.87
CA THR A 177 3.22 7.63 6.21
C THR A 177 4.66 7.19 6.42
N THR A 178 5.15 7.39 7.62
CA THR A 178 6.53 7.08 8.01
C THR A 178 6.60 6.50 9.42
N GLY A 179 7.76 5.99 9.81
CA GLY A 179 8.03 5.60 11.21
C GLY A 179 7.99 6.76 12.21
N MET A 180 7.98 8.02 11.72
CA MET A 180 8.00 9.23 12.55
C MET A 180 6.76 10.12 12.36
N GLY A 181 5.69 9.59 11.80
CA GLY A 181 4.44 10.28 11.61
C GLY A 181 4.05 10.48 10.15
N PHE A 182 3.11 11.37 9.94
CA PHE A 182 2.48 11.63 8.67
C PHE A 182 2.99 12.93 8.04
N TYR A 183 3.21 12.90 6.73
CA TYR A 183 3.67 14.05 5.95
C TYR A 183 2.76 14.31 4.75
N ARG A 184 2.56 15.59 4.46
CA ARG A 184 1.85 16.09 3.28
C ARG A 184 2.79 16.97 2.43
N SER A 185 2.69 16.81 1.12
CA SER A 185 3.21 17.78 0.16
C SER A 185 2.08 18.28 -0.71
N SER A 186 2.04 19.58 -0.97
CA SER A 186 1.08 20.23 -1.89
C SER A 186 1.72 20.64 -3.22
N ASP A 187 3.00 20.33 -3.43
CA ASP A 187 3.81 20.73 -4.57
C ASP A 187 4.53 19.56 -5.26
N GLU A 188 3.82 18.41 -5.36
CA GLU A 188 4.29 17.18 -6.00
C GLU A 188 5.52 16.55 -5.32
N GLY A 189 5.65 16.70 -3.99
CA GLY A 189 6.73 16.13 -3.20
C GLY A 189 7.99 17.02 -3.09
N ARG A 190 7.99 18.25 -3.64
CA ARG A 190 9.18 19.12 -3.57
C ARG A 190 9.49 19.57 -2.17
N LYS A 191 8.45 19.78 -1.35
CA LYS A 191 8.56 20.09 0.06
C LYS A 191 7.50 19.35 0.87
N TRP A 192 7.89 18.89 2.05
CA TRP A 192 7.00 18.15 2.94
C TRP A 192 6.74 18.91 4.23
N GLU A 193 5.50 18.78 4.69
CA GLU A 193 5.05 19.32 5.97
C GLU A 193 4.62 18.16 6.88
N TRP A 194 5.14 18.12 8.09
CA TRP A 194 4.74 17.18 9.11
C TRP A 194 3.39 17.60 9.69
N GLU A 195 2.36 16.77 9.55
CA GLU A 195 0.99 17.09 9.91
C GLU A 195 0.37 15.99 10.76
N CYS A 196 0.68 15.97 12.06
CA CYS A 196 0.22 14.93 13.00
C CYS A 196 -0.71 15.46 14.11
N ASP A 197 -1.28 16.67 13.97
CA ASP A 197 -2.20 17.21 15.00
C ASP A 197 -3.45 16.33 15.15
N GLY A 198 -3.60 15.72 16.33
CA GLY A 198 -4.67 14.76 16.65
C GLY A 198 -4.30 13.29 16.46
N LEU A 199 -3.13 12.94 15.91
CA LEU A 199 -2.60 11.58 16.00
C LEU A 199 -2.00 11.34 17.37
N ASP A 200 -2.56 10.41 18.14
CA ASP A 200 -2.03 10.00 19.46
C ASP A 200 -0.98 8.87 19.36
N ARG A 201 -0.73 8.37 18.14
CA ARG A 201 0.20 7.30 17.78
C ARG A 201 1.06 7.75 16.60
N GLY A 202 2.37 7.72 16.80
CA GLY A 202 3.31 8.31 15.84
C GLY A 202 3.84 7.35 14.77
N TYR A 203 3.62 6.04 14.91
CA TYR A 203 4.05 5.05 13.93
C TYR A 203 2.95 4.85 12.90
N THR A 204 3.01 5.61 11.81
CA THR A 204 1.98 5.58 10.76
C THR A 204 2.32 4.54 9.69
N GLN A 205 1.33 3.79 9.21
CA GLN A 205 1.52 2.64 8.33
C GLN A 205 0.85 2.82 6.96
N GLY A 206 -0.42 2.45 6.82
CA GLY A 206 -1.17 2.57 5.57
C GLY A 206 -1.77 3.96 5.40
N VAL A 207 -1.95 4.39 4.16
CA VAL A 207 -2.65 5.62 3.78
C VAL A 207 -3.62 5.35 2.63
N ALA A 208 -4.82 5.91 2.70
CA ALA A 208 -5.80 5.84 1.63
C ALA A 208 -6.58 7.16 1.51
N VAL A 209 -6.96 7.51 0.28
CA VAL A 209 -7.79 8.69 -0.03
C VAL A 209 -9.11 8.25 -0.62
N SER A 210 -10.21 8.82 -0.13
CA SER A 210 -11.57 8.60 -0.67
C SER A 210 -12.33 9.92 -0.71
N GLY A 211 -12.48 10.49 -1.90
CA GLY A 211 -13.03 11.84 -2.05
C GLY A 211 -12.21 12.87 -1.28
N SER A 212 -12.85 13.60 -0.36
CA SER A 212 -12.14 14.55 0.50
C SER A 212 -11.64 13.95 1.83
N THR A 213 -11.75 12.64 2.02
CA THR A 213 -11.33 11.97 3.25
C THR A 213 -9.98 11.30 3.07
N LEU A 214 -9.07 11.59 3.98
CA LEU A 214 -7.78 10.93 4.14
C LEU A 214 -7.87 9.98 5.33
N LEU A 215 -7.43 8.74 5.13
CA LEU A 215 -7.38 7.69 6.15
C LEU A 215 -5.93 7.27 6.36
N VAL A 216 -5.55 7.07 7.62
CA VAL A 216 -4.22 6.58 8.01
C VAL A 216 -4.38 5.52 9.08
N SER A 217 -3.68 4.40 8.94
CA SER A 217 -3.50 3.46 10.04
C SER A 217 -2.28 3.83 10.87
N CYS A 218 -2.42 3.78 12.18
CA CYS A 218 -1.36 4.11 13.12
C CYS A 218 -1.21 3.02 14.17
N ALA A 219 0.02 2.83 14.65
CA ALA A 219 0.36 1.96 15.76
C ALA A 219 1.15 2.72 16.83
N SER A 220 1.23 2.17 18.04
CA SER A 220 1.95 2.78 19.18
C SER A 220 3.47 2.85 18.99
N GLY A 221 4.02 2.09 18.04
CA GLY A 221 5.45 2.06 17.73
C GLY A 221 5.79 0.94 16.73
N PRO A 222 7.08 0.71 16.46
CA PRO A 222 7.53 -0.34 15.53
C PRO A 222 7.32 -1.76 16.10
N PRO A 223 7.32 -2.80 15.23
CA PRO A 223 7.03 -4.19 15.61
C PRO A 223 7.72 -4.71 16.88
N PRO A 224 9.00 -4.43 17.17
CA PRO A 224 9.62 -4.91 18.40
C PRO A 224 8.98 -4.40 19.71
N MET A 225 8.19 -3.33 19.63
CA MET A 225 7.48 -2.79 20.81
C MET A 225 6.16 -3.52 21.08
N TRP A 226 5.60 -4.24 20.12
CA TRP A 226 4.30 -4.92 20.24
C TRP A 226 4.34 -6.21 21.07
N GLU A 227 5.53 -6.77 21.31
CA GLU A 227 5.70 -8.00 22.10
C GLU A 227 5.10 -7.92 23.52
N LYS A 228 4.91 -6.71 24.07
CA LYS A 228 4.48 -6.50 25.45
C LYS A 228 3.08 -5.89 25.64
N GLY A 229 2.47 -5.41 24.57
CA GLY A 229 1.17 -4.70 24.70
C GLY A 229 0.33 -4.72 23.42
N GLY A 230 0.84 -5.34 22.35
CA GLY A 230 0.21 -5.27 21.05
C GLY A 230 0.51 -3.95 20.33
N PRO A 231 0.05 -3.79 19.07
CA PRO A 231 0.29 -2.60 18.25
C PRO A 231 -0.57 -1.40 18.70
N GLU A 232 -1.66 -1.62 19.43
CA GLU A 232 -2.68 -0.61 19.72
C GLU A 232 -3.15 0.10 18.43
N ALA A 233 -3.27 -0.66 17.34
CA ALA A 233 -3.50 -0.12 16.01
C ALA A 233 -4.93 0.43 15.89
N ALA A 234 -5.06 1.58 15.24
CA ALA A 234 -6.34 2.19 14.90
C ALA A 234 -6.24 2.96 13.58
N ILE A 235 -7.41 3.25 12.99
CA ILE A 235 -7.54 4.11 11.82
C ILE A 235 -7.91 5.51 12.28
N PHE A 236 -7.25 6.51 11.71
CA PHE A 236 -7.53 7.92 11.86
C PHE A 236 -8.01 8.50 10.54
N ARG A 237 -8.80 9.56 10.61
CA ARG A 237 -9.28 10.30 9.44
C ARG A 237 -9.03 11.79 9.58
N ALA A 238 -8.82 12.45 8.44
CA ALA A 238 -8.79 13.91 8.30
C ALA A 238 -9.46 14.33 6.98
N SER A 239 -9.81 15.60 6.84
CA SER A 239 -10.25 16.15 5.55
C SER A 239 -9.05 16.71 4.80
N ILE A 240 -8.88 16.32 3.51
CA ILE A 240 -7.83 16.90 2.65
C ILE A 240 -8.05 18.39 2.35
N ASP A 241 -9.28 18.87 2.54
CA ASP A 241 -9.64 20.30 2.36
C ASP A 241 -9.19 21.18 3.54
N GLU A 242 -8.77 20.57 4.66
CA GLU A 242 -8.22 21.28 5.82
C GLU A 242 -6.70 21.41 5.73
N HIS A 243 -6.18 22.57 6.14
CA HIS A 243 -4.73 22.79 6.24
C HIS A 243 -4.42 23.74 7.42
N PRO A 244 -3.60 23.33 8.41
CA PRO A 244 -3.06 21.98 8.59
C PRO A 244 -4.14 20.93 8.83
N LEU A 245 -3.83 19.67 8.54
CA LEU A 245 -4.74 18.54 8.77
C LEU A 245 -5.06 18.41 10.27
N LYS A 246 -6.29 18.01 10.56
CA LYS A 246 -6.73 17.65 11.91
C LYS A 246 -7.24 16.23 11.93
N TRP A 247 -6.49 15.39 12.60
CA TRP A 247 -6.80 13.99 12.70
C TRP A 247 -7.79 13.71 13.83
N VAL A 248 -8.73 12.83 13.57
CA VAL A 248 -9.62 12.27 14.56
C VAL A 248 -9.61 10.75 14.45
N VAL A 249 -9.66 10.07 15.58
CA VAL A 249 -9.77 8.61 15.60
C VAL A 249 -11.07 8.19 14.92
N ALA A 250 -10.98 7.22 14.01
CA ALA A 250 -12.08 6.77 13.17
C ALA A 250 -12.57 5.35 13.53
N SER A 251 -11.75 4.57 14.23
CA SER A 251 -12.07 3.20 14.65
C SER A 251 -11.75 2.97 16.11
N ASP A 252 -12.28 1.87 16.67
CA ASP A 252 -11.73 1.25 17.88
C ASP A 252 -10.34 0.67 17.57
N GLU A 253 -9.62 0.23 18.60
CA GLU A 253 -8.37 -0.51 18.46
C GLU A 253 -8.63 -1.92 17.95
N PHE A 254 -7.70 -2.40 17.11
CA PHE A 254 -7.73 -3.74 16.53
C PHE A 254 -6.80 -4.69 17.29
N ALA A 255 -7.06 -6.00 17.18
CA ALA A 255 -6.21 -7.01 17.78
C ALA A 255 -4.82 -7.05 17.14
N GLY A 256 -4.75 -6.84 15.81
CA GLY A 256 -3.51 -6.82 15.04
C GLY A 256 -3.15 -5.43 14.49
N ASN A 257 -1.99 -5.32 13.88
CA ASN A 257 -1.58 -4.12 13.15
C ASN A 257 -2.24 -4.06 11.77
N VAL A 258 -2.59 -2.86 11.30
CA VAL A 258 -2.96 -2.58 9.91
C VAL A 258 -1.73 -2.08 9.17
N GLU A 259 -1.10 -2.97 8.40
CA GLU A 259 0.17 -2.69 7.74
C GLU A 259 0.04 -1.73 6.54
N ARG A 260 1.20 -1.35 5.98
CA ARG A 260 1.38 -0.32 4.93
C ARG A 260 0.47 -0.48 3.71
N GLN A 261 0.18 -1.72 3.28
CA GLN A 261 -0.70 -2.02 2.15
C GLN A 261 -2.08 -2.55 2.58
N ALA A 262 -2.33 -2.66 3.89
CA ALA A 262 -3.55 -3.28 4.42
C ALA A 262 -4.69 -2.30 4.69
N LEU A 263 -4.66 -1.11 4.06
CA LEU A 263 -5.72 -0.09 4.12
C LEU A 263 -6.03 0.40 2.69
N ALA A 264 -7.28 0.35 2.29
CA ALA A 264 -7.75 0.87 1.01
C ALA A 264 -9.10 1.56 1.15
N ALA A 265 -9.35 2.60 0.35
CA ALA A 265 -10.62 3.30 0.32
C ALA A 265 -10.96 3.81 -1.09
N GLY A 266 -12.24 3.90 -1.39
CA GLY A 266 -12.74 4.39 -2.67
C GLY A 266 -14.23 4.13 -2.83
N ASP A 267 -14.92 4.95 -3.64
CA ASP A 267 -16.34 4.81 -4.01
C ASP A 267 -17.27 4.50 -2.83
N GLY A 268 -17.08 5.21 -1.73
CA GLY A 268 -17.97 5.16 -0.58
C GLY A 268 -17.71 4.03 0.42
N ILE A 269 -16.64 3.26 0.24
CA ILE A 269 -16.22 2.20 1.17
C ILE A 269 -14.75 2.37 1.57
N ALA A 270 -14.42 1.97 2.80
CA ALA A 270 -13.05 1.78 3.27
C ALA A 270 -12.90 0.36 3.82
N VAL A 271 -11.76 -0.27 3.57
CA VAL A 271 -11.47 -1.62 4.04
C VAL A 271 -10.06 -1.67 4.62
N ALA A 272 -9.89 -2.51 5.62
CA ALA A 272 -8.59 -2.81 6.20
C ALA A 272 -8.47 -4.29 6.58
N GLY A 273 -7.23 -4.74 6.70
CA GLY A 273 -6.91 -6.05 7.23
C GLY A 273 -5.84 -5.96 8.30
N THR A 274 -5.84 -6.89 9.25
CA THR A 274 -4.84 -6.91 10.31
C THR A 274 -3.93 -8.13 10.26
N THR A 275 -2.78 -8.00 10.91
CA THR A 275 -1.82 -9.11 11.11
C THR A 275 -2.38 -10.25 11.96
N GLU A 276 -3.51 -10.07 12.64
CA GLU A 276 -4.23 -11.10 13.38
C GLU A 276 -5.44 -11.68 12.62
N GLY A 277 -5.60 -11.29 11.32
CA GLY A 277 -6.63 -11.87 10.45
C GLY A 277 -8.02 -11.23 10.59
N GLU A 278 -8.11 -10.05 11.16
CA GLU A 278 -9.36 -9.28 11.15
C GLU A 278 -9.56 -8.61 9.80
N PHE A 279 -10.73 -8.73 9.21
CA PHE A 279 -11.17 -7.97 8.05
C PHE A 279 -12.18 -6.91 8.49
N ILE A 280 -11.86 -5.66 8.18
CA ILE A 280 -12.51 -4.47 8.70
C ILE A 280 -13.14 -3.70 7.54
N VAL A 281 -14.37 -3.23 7.73
CA VAL A 281 -15.10 -2.44 6.75
C VAL A 281 -15.66 -1.19 7.41
N GLY A 282 -15.54 -0.07 6.73
CA GLY A 282 -16.11 1.23 7.09
C GLY A 282 -16.67 1.95 5.87
N ASN A 283 -17.26 3.12 6.09
CA ASN A 283 -17.68 4.01 5.02
C ASN A 283 -16.47 4.75 4.43
N GLY A 284 -16.55 5.15 3.17
CA GLY A 284 -15.48 5.91 2.51
C GLY A 284 -15.22 7.30 3.10
N ASP A 285 -16.14 7.83 3.91
CA ASP A 285 -15.95 9.06 4.70
C ASP A 285 -15.19 8.83 6.02
N GLY A 286 -14.69 7.61 6.24
CA GLY A 286 -13.94 7.23 7.43
C GLY A 286 -14.80 7.05 8.67
N THR A 287 -16.08 6.75 8.54
CA THR A 287 -16.98 6.44 9.66
C THR A 287 -17.42 4.98 9.65
N GLY A 288 -17.92 4.50 10.79
CA GLY A 288 -18.59 3.20 10.88
C GLY A 288 -17.68 1.99 10.68
N PHE A 289 -16.40 2.09 10.97
CA PHE A 289 -15.49 0.94 10.94
C PHE A 289 -15.96 -0.14 11.92
N ARG A 290 -15.97 -1.35 11.42
CA ARG A 290 -16.27 -2.56 12.23
C ARG A 290 -15.52 -3.76 11.69
N VAL A 291 -15.13 -4.65 12.56
CA VAL A 291 -14.64 -5.97 12.17
C VAL A 291 -15.82 -6.78 11.65
N VAL A 292 -15.74 -7.24 10.41
CA VAL A 292 -16.78 -8.08 9.77
C VAL A 292 -16.41 -9.54 9.76
N ARG A 293 -15.09 -9.84 9.94
CA ARG A 293 -14.58 -11.20 10.03
C ARG A 293 -13.26 -11.23 10.82
N GLU A 294 -13.03 -12.27 11.64
CA GLU A 294 -11.89 -12.38 12.58
C GLU A 294 -11.05 -13.65 12.39
N ASP A 295 -11.48 -14.58 11.53
CA ASP A 295 -10.91 -15.92 11.41
C ASP A 295 -10.09 -16.12 10.12
N LEU A 296 -9.60 -15.02 9.52
CA LEU A 296 -8.77 -15.08 8.33
C LEU A 296 -7.29 -15.27 8.69
N PRO A 297 -6.47 -15.76 7.74
CA PRO A 297 -5.02 -15.67 7.89
C PRO A 297 -4.58 -14.21 8.01
N PRO A 298 -3.40 -13.92 8.63
CA PRO A 298 -2.81 -12.58 8.64
C PRO A 298 -2.90 -11.87 7.29
N ILE A 299 -3.52 -10.68 7.27
CA ILE A 299 -3.74 -9.88 6.07
C ILE A 299 -2.64 -8.83 6.01
N VAL A 300 -1.90 -8.79 4.92
CA VAL A 300 -0.76 -7.87 4.72
C VAL A 300 -1.03 -6.81 3.66
N ALA A 301 -1.98 -7.06 2.75
CA ALA A 301 -2.43 -6.07 1.79
C ALA A 301 -3.92 -6.25 1.46
N VAL A 302 -4.59 -5.14 1.17
CA VAL A 302 -5.96 -5.13 0.66
C VAL A 302 -6.07 -4.17 -0.52
N THR A 303 -6.89 -4.53 -1.50
CA THR A 303 -7.24 -3.62 -2.60
C THR A 303 -8.71 -3.77 -2.98
N LEU A 304 -9.35 -2.66 -3.30
CA LEU A 304 -10.70 -2.64 -3.83
C LEU A 304 -10.67 -2.98 -5.32
N THR A 305 -11.53 -3.90 -5.77
CA THR A 305 -11.68 -4.13 -7.20
C THR A 305 -12.45 -2.98 -7.84
N VAL A 306 -12.05 -2.59 -9.04
CA VAL A 306 -12.73 -1.58 -9.84
C VAL A 306 -13.76 -2.26 -10.73
N GLU A 307 -15.01 -1.73 -10.80
CA GLU A 307 -16.06 -2.23 -11.69
C GLU A 307 -15.84 -1.88 -13.16
#